data_a410321acaa4f9e0fde63a6a35b2521a
#
_entry.id   a410321acaa4f9e0fde63a6a35b2521a
#
_cell.length_a   1.000
_cell.length_b   1.000
_cell.length_c   1.000
_cell.angle_alpha   90.00
_cell.angle_beta   90.00
_cell.angle_gamma   90.00
#
_symmetry.space_group_name_H-M   'P 1'
#
loop_
_entity.id
_entity.type
_entity.pdbx_description
1 polymer ?
#
loop_
_entity_poly.entity_id
_entity_poly.type
_entity_poly.pdbx_seq_one_letter_code
_entity_poly.pdbx_strand_id
1 'polypeptide(L)'
;VKLYVQIELVSALADVENIARVEGVDGLFVGPTDLSMALGVFGGLDSPALLDACRRVAEVAASVGKPSGIITGNTGLIQACRGYGMSMFCMGSETRLLSSGLCGIADKLSDIR
;
A
#
# COMPACT_ATOMS: atom_id res chain seq x y z
N VAL A 1 5.57 9.18 -19.26
CA VAL A 1 5.11 9.26 -17.87
C VAL A 1 4.14 8.12 -17.61
N LYS A 2 4.24 7.47 -16.45
CA LYS A 2 3.33 6.41 -16.01
C LYS A 2 2.40 6.96 -14.93
N LEU A 3 1.11 6.65 -15.04
CA LEU A 3 0.09 7.04 -14.07
C LEU A 3 -0.38 5.82 -13.27
N TYR A 4 -0.12 5.84 -11.98
CA TYR A 4 -0.67 4.86 -11.03
C TYR A 4 -1.72 5.56 -10.14
N VAL A 5 -2.93 5.01 -10.11
CA VAL A 5 -4.00 5.57 -9.27
C VAL A 5 -4.08 4.85 -7.95
N GLN A 6 -4.26 5.61 -6.88
CA GLN A 6 -4.27 5.09 -5.52
C GLN A 6 -5.70 4.71 -5.11
N ILE A 7 -5.88 3.48 -4.68
CA ILE A 7 -7.13 2.93 -4.14
C ILE A 7 -7.04 2.99 -2.61
N GLU A 8 -7.77 3.94 -2.03
CA GLU A 8 -7.72 4.23 -0.59
C GLU A 8 -9.08 4.58 0.01
N LEU A 9 -10.14 4.56 -0.81
CA LEU A 9 -11.52 4.81 -0.41
C LEU A 9 -12.39 3.59 -0.69
N VAL A 10 -13.42 3.37 0.14
CA VAL A 10 -14.40 2.28 -0.09
C VAL A 10 -15.11 2.45 -1.43
N SER A 11 -15.44 3.69 -1.82
CA SER A 11 -16.05 3.97 -3.12
C SER A 11 -15.12 3.62 -4.29
N ALA A 12 -13.83 3.92 -4.20
CA ALA A 12 -12.85 3.55 -5.21
C ALA A 12 -12.66 2.02 -5.28
N LEU A 13 -12.65 1.34 -4.13
CA LEU A 13 -12.61 -0.11 -4.08
C LEU A 13 -13.85 -0.75 -4.70
N ALA A 14 -15.02 -0.15 -4.49
CA ALA A 14 -16.28 -0.62 -5.09
C ALA A 14 -16.29 -0.47 -6.63
N ASP A 15 -15.61 0.55 -7.16
CA ASP A 15 -15.55 0.87 -8.59
C ASP A 15 -14.21 0.50 -9.25
N VAL A 16 -13.42 -0.34 -8.59
CA VAL A 16 -12.03 -0.64 -8.98
C VAL A 16 -11.91 -1.22 -10.40
N GLU A 17 -12.90 -1.98 -10.86
CA GLU A 17 -12.94 -2.53 -12.22
C GLU A 17 -13.04 -1.44 -13.29
N ASN A 18 -13.87 -0.42 -13.07
CA ASN A 18 -13.99 0.69 -14.00
C ASN A 18 -12.74 1.57 -13.97
N ILE A 19 -12.22 1.86 -12.77
CA ILE A 19 -10.97 2.61 -12.59
C ILE A 19 -9.82 1.92 -13.34
N ALA A 20 -9.70 0.60 -13.20
CA ALA A 20 -8.65 -0.17 -13.85
C ALA A 20 -8.71 -0.12 -15.39
N ARG A 21 -9.91 0.06 -15.97
CA ARG A 21 -10.11 0.14 -17.42
C ARG A 21 -9.94 1.53 -18.01
N VAL A 22 -9.81 2.56 -17.19
CA VAL A 22 -9.63 3.94 -17.67
C VAL A 22 -8.37 4.00 -18.55
N GLU A 23 -8.54 4.58 -19.75
CA GLU A 23 -7.41 4.83 -20.66
C GLU A 23 -6.44 5.82 -20.02
N GLY A 24 -5.13 5.55 -20.10
CA GLY A 24 -4.09 6.36 -19.49
C GLY A 24 -3.76 5.98 -18.04
N VAL A 25 -4.54 5.13 -17.38
CA VAL A 25 -4.14 4.53 -16.10
C VAL A 25 -3.21 3.35 -16.39
N ASP A 26 -1.98 3.41 -15.89
CA ASP A 26 -0.94 2.39 -16.11
C ASP A 26 -0.91 1.31 -15.04
N GLY A 27 -1.50 1.54 -13.87
CA GLY A 27 -1.58 0.56 -12.80
C GLY A 27 -2.35 1.05 -11.58
N LEU A 28 -2.60 0.15 -10.64
CA LEU A 28 -3.31 0.42 -9.41
C LEU A 28 -2.34 0.37 -8.21
N PHE A 29 -2.58 1.22 -7.24
CA PHE A 29 -1.75 1.30 -6.05
C PHE A 29 -2.60 1.38 -4.79
N VAL A 30 -2.30 0.60 -3.76
CA VAL A 30 -3.08 0.60 -2.51
C VAL A 30 -2.47 1.56 -1.50
N GLY A 31 -3.30 2.46 -0.94
CA GLY A 31 -3.01 3.25 0.24
C GLY A 31 -3.57 2.58 1.50
N PRO A 32 -2.82 1.67 2.17
CA PRO A 32 -3.40 0.80 3.20
C PRO A 32 -3.81 1.54 4.46
N THR A 33 -3.17 2.65 4.80
CA THR A 33 -3.54 3.45 5.98
C THR A 33 -4.93 4.03 5.80
N ASP A 34 -5.15 4.77 4.72
CA ASP A 34 -6.43 5.43 4.46
C ASP A 34 -7.52 4.41 4.12
N LEU A 35 -7.18 3.36 3.37
CA LEU A 35 -8.11 2.28 3.06
C LEU A 35 -8.54 1.53 4.33
N SER A 36 -7.63 1.24 5.26
CA SER A 36 -7.98 0.60 6.54
C SER A 36 -8.89 1.48 7.39
N MET A 37 -8.66 2.81 7.36
CA MET A 37 -9.54 3.78 8.02
C MET A 37 -10.93 3.79 7.38
N ALA A 38 -11.01 3.84 6.06
CA ALA A 38 -12.27 3.81 5.32
C ALA A 38 -13.05 2.50 5.52
N LEU A 39 -12.36 1.39 5.73
CA LEU A 39 -12.94 0.07 6.04
C LEU A 39 -13.33 -0.10 7.53
N GLY A 40 -13.04 0.88 8.39
CA GLY A 40 -13.32 0.81 9.84
C GLY A 40 -12.39 -0.12 10.62
N VAL A 41 -11.22 -0.44 10.07
CA VAL A 41 -10.21 -1.34 10.67
C VAL A 41 -8.85 -0.64 10.84
N PHE A 42 -8.87 0.65 11.12
CA PHE A 42 -7.68 1.48 11.22
C PHE A 42 -6.61 0.85 12.14
N GLY A 43 -5.38 0.75 11.64
CA GLY A 43 -4.27 0.11 12.33
C GLY A 43 -4.21 -1.42 12.22
N GLY A 44 -5.28 -2.06 11.76
CA GLY A 44 -5.34 -3.52 11.52
C GLY A 44 -4.79 -3.89 10.14
N LEU A 45 -3.47 -3.79 9.96
CA LEU A 45 -2.82 -4.09 8.68
C LEU A 45 -2.87 -5.59 8.29
N ASP A 46 -3.24 -6.44 9.22
CA ASP A 46 -3.47 -7.87 9.06
C ASP A 46 -4.97 -8.25 9.08
N SER A 47 -5.85 -7.25 9.13
CA SER A 47 -7.29 -7.50 9.16
C SER A 47 -7.76 -8.18 7.88
N PRO A 48 -8.68 -9.16 7.97
CA PRO A 48 -9.25 -9.82 6.79
C PRO A 48 -9.84 -8.83 5.78
N ALA A 49 -10.50 -7.76 6.25
CA ALA A 49 -11.10 -6.76 5.39
C ALA A 49 -10.06 -6.02 4.52
N LEU A 50 -8.92 -5.65 5.10
CA LEU A 50 -7.84 -5.00 4.34
C LEU A 50 -7.15 -5.97 3.39
N LEU A 51 -6.88 -7.19 3.85
CA LEU A 51 -6.25 -8.23 3.02
C LEU A 51 -7.13 -8.60 1.82
N ASP A 52 -8.45 -8.73 2.01
CA ASP A 52 -9.40 -8.98 0.93
C ASP A 52 -9.46 -7.81 -0.06
N ALA A 53 -9.41 -6.57 0.41
CA ALA A 53 -9.35 -5.39 -0.44
C ALA A 53 -8.06 -5.36 -1.28
N CYS A 54 -6.91 -5.63 -0.67
CA CYS A 54 -5.63 -5.73 -1.38
C CYS A 54 -5.66 -6.82 -2.46
N ARG A 55 -6.19 -8.01 -2.12
CA ARG A 55 -6.34 -9.11 -3.06
C ARG A 55 -7.22 -8.70 -4.24
N ARG A 56 -8.39 -8.09 -3.98
CA ARG A 56 -9.30 -7.61 -5.03
C ARG A 56 -8.61 -6.62 -5.98
N VAL A 57 -7.87 -5.64 -5.45
CA VAL A 57 -7.13 -4.68 -6.29
C VAL A 57 -6.11 -5.39 -7.17
N ALA A 58 -5.38 -6.37 -6.63
CA ALA A 58 -4.39 -7.14 -7.38
C ALA A 58 -5.03 -7.96 -8.51
N GLU A 59 -6.13 -8.67 -8.22
CA GLU A 59 -6.86 -9.50 -9.18
C GLU A 59 -7.45 -8.66 -10.32
N VAL A 60 -8.06 -7.52 -9.99
CA VAL A 60 -8.64 -6.61 -10.98
C VAL A 60 -7.56 -6.01 -11.88
N ALA A 61 -6.45 -5.54 -11.32
CA ALA A 61 -5.33 -5.03 -12.12
C ALA A 61 -4.80 -6.10 -13.08
N ALA A 62 -4.58 -7.32 -12.57
CA ALA A 62 -4.12 -8.45 -13.38
C ALA A 62 -5.11 -8.79 -14.52
N SER A 63 -6.42 -8.73 -14.27
CA SER A 63 -7.46 -9.03 -15.27
C SER A 63 -7.43 -8.10 -16.47
N VAL A 64 -6.90 -6.89 -16.33
CA VAL A 64 -6.73 -5.90 -17.40
C VAL A 64 -5.28 -5.73 -17.85
N GLY A 65 -4.38 -6.63 -17.41
CA GLY A 65 -2.96 -6.62 -17.80
C GLY A 65 -2.16 -5.45 -17.22
N LYS A 66 -2.61 -4.87 -16.10
CA LYS A 66 -1.93 -3.75 -15.45
C LYS A 66 -1.25 -4.19 -14.15
N PRO A 67 -0.09 -3.62 -13.80
CA PRO A 67 0.55 -3.89 -12.53
C PRO A 67 -0.23 -3.29 -11.36
N SER A 68 -0.05 -3.88 -10.19
CA SER A 68 -0.54 -3.32 -8.94
C SER A 68 0.55 -3.29 -7.87
N GLY A 69 0.36 -2.45 -6.86
CA GLY A 69 1.32 -2.27 -5.78
C GLY A 69 0.72 -1.69 -4.51
N ILE A 70 1.58 -1.52 -3.51
CA ILE A 70 1.20 -1.02 -2.19
C ILE A 70 2.36 -0.24 -1.56
N ILE A 71 2.03 0.77 -0.76
CA ILE A 71 2.97 1.46 0.12
C ILE A 71 2.76 1.00 1.57
N THR A 72 3.76 0.34 2.16
CA THR A 72 3.70 -0.05 3.56
C THR A 72 5.08 -0.40 4.10
N GLY A 73 5.30 -0.14 5.39
CA GLY A 73 6.48 -0.63 6.13
C GLY A 73 6.26 -2.00 6.77
N ASN A 74 5.06 -2.58 6.66
CA ASN A 74 4.73 -3.88 7.25
C ASN A 74 5.13 -5.02 6.30
N THR A 75 6.14 -5.78 6.67
CA THR A 75 6.67 -6.88 5.85
C THR A 75 5.68 -8.03 5.67
N GLY A 76 4.83 -8.30 6.66
CA GLY A 76 3.78 -9.32 6.56
C GLY A 76 2.74 -8.95 5.50
N LEU A 77 2.31 -7.68 5.47
CA LEU A 77 1.39 -7.18 4.45
C LEU A 77 2.05 -7.20 3.05
N ILE A 78 3.34 -6.87 2.94
CA ILE A 78 4.09 -6.98 1.68
C ILE A 78 4.09 -8.42 1.19
N GLN A 79 4.37 -9.39 2.06
CA GLN A 79 4.36 -10.81 1.70
C GLN A 79 2.99 -11.28 1.21
N ALA A 80 1.93 -10.89 1.91
CA ALA A 80 0.55 -11.20 1.50
C ALA A 80 0.24 -10.63 0.12
N CYS A 81 0.50 -9.32 -0.09
CA CYS A 81 0.24 -8.64 -1.36
C CYS A 81 1.07 -9.21 -2.52
N ARG A 82 2.32 -9.62 -2.24
CA ARG A 82 3.14 -10.34 -3.23
C ARG A 82 2.50 -11.68 -3.61
N GLY A 83 1.95 -12.40 -2.63
CA GLY A 83 1.21 -13.63 -2.87
C GLY A 83 -0.05 -13.43 -3.72
N TYR A 84 -0.67 -12.25 -3.69
CA TYR A 84 -1.80 -11.88 -4.55
C TYR A 84 -1.39 -11.43 -5.96
N GLY A 85 -0.08 -11.33 -6.24
CA GLY A 85 0.44 -10.95 -7.55
C GLY A 85 0.82 -9.49 -7.70
N MET A 86 0.83 -8.70 -6.62
CA MET A 86 1.37 -7.35 -6.68
C MET A 86 2.87 -7.37 -6.96
N SER A 87 3.34 -6.41 -7.77
CA SER A 87 4.73 -6.33 -8.23
C SER A 87 5.44 -5.04 -7.87
N MET A 88 4.71 -4.05 -7.31
CA MET A 88 5.28 -2.76 -6.91
C MET A 88 5.13 -2.57 -5.40
N PHE A 89 6.26 -2.29 -4.73
CA PHE A 89 6.28 -2.11 -3.29
C PHE A 89 7.07 -0.84 -2.95
N CYS A 90 6.39 0.11 -2.29
CA CYS A 90 7.03 1.26 -1.68
C CYS A 90 7.17 1.02 -0.17
N MET A 91 8.37 1.23 0.36
CA MET A 91 8.66 1.04 1.77
C MET A 91 9.34 2.28 2.35
N GLY A 92 8.64 2.93 3.29
CA GLY A 92 9.14 4.14 3.92
C GLY A 92 8.83 5.41 3.13
N SER A 93 9.22 6.52 3.73
CA SER A 93 9.25 7.85 3.14
C SER A 93 10.51 8.56 3.60
N GLU A 94 10.88 9.65 2.92
CA GLU A 94 12.00 10.49 3.32
C GLU A 94 11.89 10.97 4.77
N THR A 95 10.68 11.34 5.20
CA THR A 95 10.41 11.77 6.58
C THR A 95 10.67 10.66 7.58
N ARG A 96 10.21 9.44 7.30
CA ARG A 96 10.45 8.29 8.19
C ARG A 96 11.92 7.89 8.23
N LEU A 97 12.60 7.91 7.10
CA LEU A 97 14.02 7.60 7.02
C LEU A 97 14.85 8.60 7.82
N LEU A 98 14.55 9.91 7.66
CA LEU A 98 15.23 10.96 8.41
C LEU A 98 14.96 10.85 9.92
N SER A 99 13.70 10.69 10.31
CA SER A 99 13.31 10.54 11.72
C SER A 99 13.98 9.33 12.38
N SER A 100 13.93 8.17 11.71
CA SER A 100 14.57 6.95 12.22
C SER A 100 16.09 7.10 12.34
N GLY A 101 16.72 7.77 11.38
CA GLY A 101 18.15 8.06 11.43
C GLY A 101 18.52 8.96 12.61
N LEU A 102 17.76 10.02 12.83
CA LEU A 102 17.97 10.95 13.95
C LEU A 102 17.74 10.27 15.29
N CYS A 103 16.68 9.47 15.45
CA CYS A 103 16.45 8.69 16.67
C CYS A 103 17.61 7.73 16.94
N GLY A 104 18.08 7.00 15.93
CA GLY A 104 19.22 6.09 16.10
C GLY A 104 20.54 6.79 16.48
N ILE A 105 20.74 8.04 16.07
CA ILE A 105 21.88 8.85 16.52
C ILE A 105 21.67 9.30 17.96
N ALA A 106 20.49 9.77 18.32
CA ALA A 106 20.17 10.19 19.69
C ALA A 106 20.34 9.04 20.70
N ASP A 107 19.88 7.84 20.33
CA ASP A 107 20.04 6.65 21.17
C ASP A 107 21.52 6.33 21.42
N LYS A 108 22.35 6.35 20.36
CA LYS A 108 23.80 6.13 20.48
C LYS A 108 24.48 7.18 21.37
N LEU A 109 24.04 8.43 21.31
CA LEU A 109 24.59 9.50 22.17
C LEU A 109 24.15 9.35 23.62
N SER A 110 22.95 8.84 23.86
CA SER A 110 22.48 8.60 25.25
C SER A 110 23.26 7.51 25.97
N ASP A 111 23.84 6.57 25.21
CA ASP A 111 24.67 5.50 25.77
C ASP A 111 26.10 5.97 26.17
N ILE A 112 26.48 7.18 25.72
CA ILE A 112 27.79 7.80 26.06
C ILE A 112 27.63 8.65 27.33
N ARG A 113 27.38 8.00 28.46
CA ARG A 113 27.31 8.67 29.78
C ARG A 113 28.50 8.34 30.64
#